data_ee15f1e9e9e1e9eeb11a6adbfb523136
#
_entry.id   ee15f1e9e9e1e9eeb11a6adbfb523136
#
_cell.length_a   1.000
_cell.length_b   1.000
_cell.length_c   1.000
_cell.angle_alpha   90.00
_cell.angle_beta   90.00
_cell.angle_gamma   90.00
#
_symmetry.space_group_name_H-M   'P 1'
#
loop_
_entity.id
_entity.type
_entity.pdbx_description
1 polymer ?
#
loop_
_entity_poly.entity_id
_entity_poly.type
_entity_poly.pdbx_seq_one_letter_code
_entity_poly.pdbx_strand_id
1 'polypeptide(L)'
;MAAAVTVHLIMSTLAQHKHHLAALHDIRDIMGALKNISLTEGLRLRRFLETQQRVIDGIERTLSDFLGHYPQPRPGESEFEILLLVGSERGFCGDFNAAILAQYPAGGGQACTVVAVGEKLGAKLEEVRLSAETVAGPTTVEDVPDTLVAVVDRLHALNLRHGAAQLTIVHHQYDGHGITLRRRQPFRRRRWPLKKRRPT
;
A
#
# COMPACT_ATOMS: atom_id res chain seq x y z
N MET A 1 -24.69 49.99 35.83
CA MET A 1 -24.89 48.53 35.59
C MET A 1 -24.48 48.09 34.18
N ALA A 2 -24.81 48.81 33.11
CA ALA A 2 -24.47 48.39 31.73
C ALA A 2 -22.96 48.24 31.44
N ALA A 3 -22.10 49.12 31.95
CA ALA A 3 -20.65 49.07 31.73
C ALA A 3 -19.96 47.85 32.34
N ALA A 4 -20.40 47.37 33.49
CA ALA A 4 -19.83 46.15 34.13
C ALA A 4 -20.19 44.88 33.37
N VAL A 5 -21.39 44.78 32.75
CA VAL A 5 -21.82 43.67 31.93
C VAL A 5 -21.03 43.63 30.62
N THR A 6 -20.80 44.78 30.00
CA THR A 6 -20.00 44.87 28.76
C THR A 6 -18.53 44.47 28.99
N VAL A 7 -17.92 44.89 30.08
CA VAL A 7 -16.54 44.50 30.44
C VAL A 7 -16.46 42.99 30.70
N HIS A 8 -17.42 42.40 31.40
CA HIS A 8 -17.46 40.98 31.65
C HIS A 8 -17.60 40.16 30.36
N LEU A 9 -18.43 40.60 29.41
CA LEU A 9 -18.61 39.96 28.11
C LEU A 9 -17.34 40.03 27.26
N ILE A 10 -16.64 41.17 27.25
CA ILE A 10 -15.37 41.34 26.53
C ILE A 10 -14.27 40.48 27.13
N MET A 11 -14.21 40.37 28.45
CA MET A 11 -13.22 39.52 29.11
C MET A 11 -13.45 38.01 28.87
N SER A 12 -14.70 37.56 28.81
CA SER A 12 -15.06 36.17 28.50
C SER A 12 -14.71 35.81 27.06
N THR A 13 -14.98 36.70 26.10
CA THR A 13 -14.61 36.50 24.69
C THR A 13 -13.11 36.50 24.49
N LEU A 14 -12.36 37.37 25.17
CA LEU A 14 -10.89 37.40 25.12
C LEU A 14 -10.27 36.11 25.69
N ALA A 15 -10.80 35.61 26.82
CA ALA A 15 -10.35 34.33 27.40
C ALA A 15 -10.63 33.16 26.44
N GLN A 16 -11.80 33.14 25.78
CA GLN A 16 -12.14 32.14 24.77
C GLN A 16 -11.21 32.18 23.56
N HIS A 17 -10.89 33.40 23.06
CA HIS A 17 -9.94 33.52 21.94
C HIS A 17 -8.52 33.08 22.34
N LYS A 18 -8.04 33.40 23.55
CA LYS A 18 -6.75 32.93 24.04
C LYS A 18 -6.69 31.41 24.14
N HIS A 19 -7.76 30.77 24.64
CA HIS A 19 -7.84 29.31 24.71
C HIS A 19 -7.82 28.67 23.31
N HIS A 20 -8.56 29.27 22.37
CA HIS A 20 -8.58 28.79 20.97
C HIS A 20 -7.20 28.91 20.31
N LEU A 21 -6.51 30.01 20.57
CA LEU A 21 -5.18 30.27 20.06
C LEU A 21 -4.16 29.27 20.62
N ALA A 22 -4.24 28.96 21.91
CA ALA A 22 -3.40 27.92 22.55
C ALA A 22 -3.64 26.55 21.90
N ALA A 23 -4.89 26.13 21.72
CA ALA A 23 -5.23 24.88 21.07
C ALA A 23 -4.70 24.79 19.62
N LEU A 24 -4.76 25.90 18.86
CA LEU A 24 -4.20 25.95 17.51
C LEU A 24 -2.66 25.84 17.51
N HIS A 25 -1.99 26.42 18.51
CA HIS A 25 -0.56 26.25 18.70
C HIS A 25 -0.18 24.78 19.00
N ASP A 26 -0.92 24.13 19.89
CA ASP A 26 -0.70 22.72 20.23
C ASP A 26 -0.88 21.82 19.00
N ILE A 27 -1.94 22.05 18.21
CA ILE A 27 -2.16 21.32 16.95
C ILE A 27 -1.00 21.54 15.97
N ARG A 28 -0.54 22.78 15.80
CA ARG A 28 0.60 23.10 14.93
C ARG A 28 1.86 22.35 15.36
N ASP A 29 2.12 22.31 16.67
CA ASP A 29 3.32 21.67 17.21
C ASP A 29 3.27 20.15 17.07
N ILE A 30 2.08 19.52 17.25
CA ILE A 30 1.84 18.11 16.94
C ILE A 30 2.07 17.83 15.45
N MET A 31 1.53 18.67 14.56
CA MET A 31 1.75 18.50 13.11
C MET A 31 3.22 18.64 12.72
N GLY A 32 3.96 19.54 13.38
CA GLY A 32 5.41 19.69 13.21
C GLY A 32 6.17 18.42 13.60
N ALA A 33 5.83 17.84 14.74
CA ALA A 33 6.42 16.57 15.20
C ALA A 33 6.12 15.41 14.24
N LEU A 34 4.85 15.27 13.81
CA LEU A 34 4.43 14.24 12.84
C LEU A 34 5.15 14.40 11.49
N LYS A 35 5.35 15.62 11.02
CA LYS A 35 6.12 15.90 9.79
C LYS A 35 7.57 15.40 9.92
N ASN A 36 8.22 15.66 11.04
CA ASN A 36 9.60 15.24 11.26
C ASN A 36 9.73 13.71 11.34
N ILE A 37 8.79 13.04 12.02
CA ILE A 37 8.73 11.57 12.06
C ILE A 37 8.54 11.01 10.65
N SER A 38 7.59 11.56 9.88
CA SER A 38 7.31 11.11 8.51
C SER A 38 8.52 11.28 7.57
N LEU A 39 9.27 12.38 7.72
CA LEU A 39 10.51 12.59 6.96
C LEU A 39 11.57 11.55 7.30
N THR A 40 11.74 11.25 8.59
CA THR A 40 12.73 10.26 9.05
C THR A 40 12.38 8.86 8.55
N GLU A 41 11.13 8.44 8.69
CA GLU A 41 10.66 7.16 8.18
C GLU A 41 10.74 7.08 6.65
N GLY A 42 10.43 8.17 5.95
CA GLY A 42 10.58 8.23 4.49
C GLY A 42 12.02 8.04 4.01
N LEU A 43 13.00 8.58 4.75
CA LEU A 43 14.42 8.37 4.45
C LEU A 43 14.86 6.93 4.74
N ARG A 44 14.39 6.32 5.84
CA ARG A 44 14.66 4.91 6.17
C ARG A 44 14.07 3.98 5.10
N LEU A 45 12.81 4.23 4.71
CA LEU A 45 12.14 3.46 3.68
C LEU A 45 12.86 3.53 2.34
N ARG A 46 13.35 4.70 1.94
CA ARG A 46 14.12 4.86 0.70
C ARG A 46 15.39 4.00 0.70
N ARG A 47 16.17 4.02 1.78
CA ARG A 47 17.37 3.18 1.92
C ARG A 47 17.03 1.69 1.90
N PHE A 48 15.95 1.30 2.55
CA PHE A 48 15.45 -0.06 2.54
C PHE A 48 15.10 -0.50 1.11
N LEU A 49 14.33 0.31 0.38
CA LEU A 49 13.93 0.02 -1.01
C LEU A 49 15.14 -0.10 -1.95
N GLU A 50 16.14 0.77 -1.82
CA GLU A 50 17.38 0.69 -2.61
C GLU A 50 18.13 -0.63 -2.37
N THR A 51 18.15 -1.11 -1.12
CA THR A 51 18.76 -2.40 -0.76
C THR A 51 17.96 -3.56 -1.33
N GLN A 52 16.63 -3.55 -1.18
CA GLN A 52 15.73 -4.56 -1.72
C GLN A 52 15.82 -4.63 -3.26
N GLN A 53 15.92 -3.50 -3.93
CA GLN A 53 16.04 -3.49 -5.39
C GLN A 53 17.31 -4.20 -5.86
N ARG A 54 18.44 -4.03 -5.18
CA ARG A 54 19.69 -4.77 -5.51
C ARG A 54 19.53 -6.28 -5.36
N VAL A 55 18.82 -6.71 -4.31
CA VAL A 55 18.52 -8.15 -4.09
C VAL A 55 17.63 -8.68 -5.20
N ILE A 56 16.56 -7.96 -5.54
CA ILE A 56 15.64 -8.33 -6.63
C ILE A 56 16.39 -8.44 -7.96
N ASP A 57 17.23 -7.46 -8.29
CA ASP A 57 18.05 -7.48 -9.53
C ASP A 57 18.98 -8.68 -9.56
N GLY A 58 19.54 -9.09 -8.42
CA GLY A 58 20.36 -10.30 -8.29
C GLY A 58 19.56 -11.57 -8.55
N ILE A 59 18.40 -11.70 -7.92
CA ILE A 59 17.48 -12.84 -8.09
C ILE A 59 17.00 -12.92 -9.55
N GLU A 60 16.58 -11.80 -10.14
CA GLU A 60 16.09 -11.76 -11.52
C GLU A 60 17.17 -12.20 -12.54
N ARG A 61 18.43 -11.82 -12.32
CA ARG A 61 19.54 -12.28 -13.17
C ARG A 61 19.75 -13.79 -13.05
N THR A 62 19.84 -14.30 -11.82
CA THR A 62 20.04 -15.73 -11.56
C THR A 62 18.88 -16.56 -12.11
N LEU A 63 17.65 -16.10 -11.89
CA LEU A 63 16.45 -16.77 -12.40
C LEU A 63 16.39 -16.76 -13.93
N SER A 64 16.79 -15.64 -14.56
CA SER A 64 16.87 -15.53 -16.02
C SER A 64 17.85 -16.52 -16.61
N ASP A 65 19.03 -16.67 -15.99
CA ASP A 65 20.06 -17.61 -16.43
C ASP A 65 19.58 -19.06 -16.22
N PHE A 66 18.93 -19.36 -15.08
CA PHE A 66 18.38 -20.69 -14.79
C PHE A 66 17.27 -21.09 -15.76
N LEU A 67 16.27 -20.23 -15.96
CA LEU A 67 15.13 -20.50 -16.84
C LEU A 67 15.52 -20.54 -18.34
N GLY A 68 16.64 -19.92 -18.69
CA GLY A 68 17.23 -20.05 -20.02
C GLY A 68 17.75 -21.44 -20.33
N HIS A 69 18.16 -22.21 -19.29
CA HIS A 69 18.64 -23.58 -19.42
C HIS A 69 17.57 -24.63 -19.10
N TYR A 70 16.65 -24.30 -18.20
CA TYR A 70 15.60 -25.20 -17.71
C TYR A 70 14.20 -24.58 -17.94
N PRO A 71 13.67 -24.64 -19.18
CA PRO A 71 12.37 -24.08 -19.47
C PRO A 71 11.30 -24.81 -18.64
N GLN A 72 10.57 -24.05 -17.84
CA GLN A 72 9.47 -24.59 -17.03
C GLN A 72 8.21 -24.82 -17.86
N PRO A 73 7.42 -25.86 -17.53
CA PRO A 73 6.10 -26.04 -18.11
C PRO A 73 5.28 -24.76 -17.94
N ARG A 74 4.49 -24.42 -18.95
CA ARG A 74 3.63 -23.25 -18.90
C ARG A 74 2.54 -23.48 -17.85
N PRO A 75 2.38 -22.61 -16.83
CA PRO A 75 1.18 -22.66 -16.00
C PRO A 75 -0.03 -22.55 -16.91
N GLY A 76 -1.04 -23.40 -16.71
CA GLY A 76 -2.32 -23.30 -17.38
C GLY A 76 -2.95 -21.92 -17.16
N GLU A 77 -3.84 -21.49 -18.04
CA GLU A 77 -4.70 -20.34 -17.81
C GLU A 77 -5.62 -20.69 -16.64
N SER A 78 -5.51 -19.95 -15.54
CA SER A 78 -6.41 -20.10 -14.40
C SER A 78 -7.62 -19.19 -14.59
N GLU A 79 -8.80 -19.75 -14.37
CA GLU A 79 -10.04 -18.98 -14.34
C GLU A 79 -10.24 -18.24 -13.01
N PHE A 80 -9.43 -18.54 -11.99
CA PHE A 80 -9.51 -17.94 -10.68
C PHE A 80 -8.46 -16.82 -10.50
N GLU A 81 -8.90 -15.63 -10.12
CA GLU A 81 -8.03 -14.46 -9.89
C GLU A 81 -7.96 -14.13 -8.40
N ILE A 82 -6.75 -13.91 -7.89
CA ILE A 82 -6.50 -13.27 -6.59
C ILE A 82 -6.10 -11.82 -6.88
N LEU A 83 -6.89 -10.89 -6.34
CA LEU A 83 -6.63 -9.46 -6.44
C LEU A 83 -6.04 -8.96 -5.13
N LEU A 84 -4.74 -8.69 -5.12
CA LEU A 84 -4.04 -8.10 -3.97
C LEU A 84 -4.05 -6.59 -4.08
N LEU A 85 -4.73 -5.92 -3.16
CA LEU A 85 -4.82 -4.47 -3.05
C LEU A 85 -3.91 -3.98 -1.92
N VAL A 86 -2.93 -3.14 -2.23
CA VAL A 86 -2.00 -2.60 -1.23
C VAL A 86 -2.38 -1.16 -0.91
N GLY A 87 -3.04 -0.98 0.21
CA GLY A 87 -3.56 0.30 0.70
C GLY A 87 -2.83 0.83 1.92
N SER A 88 -3.45 1.78 2.59
CA SER A 88 -2.89 2.40 3.78
C SER A 88 -3.34 1.72 5.06
N GLU A 89 -2.40 1.59 6.00
CA GLU A 89 -2.66 1.15 7.37
C GLU A 89 -3.25 2.29 8.20
N ARG A 90 -2.73 3.51 8.03
CA ARG A 90 -3.13 4.69 8.79
C ARG A 90 -4.08 5.58 7.99
N GLY A 91 -4.83 6.43 8.71
CA GLY A 91 -5.68 7.47 8.13
C GLY A 91 -4.89 8.66 7.57
N PHE A 92 -5.63 9.67 7.11
CA PHE A 92 -5.11 10.93 6.57
C PHE A 92 -4.22 10.79 5.32
N CYS A 93 -4.47 9.76 4.51
CA CYS A 93 -3.75 9.50 3.26
C CYS A 93 -4.48 10.08 2.02
N GLY A 94 -5.40 11.01 2.20
CA GLY A 94 -6.17 11.62 1.12
C GLY A 94 -6.99 10.60 0.32
N ASP A 95 -6.88 10.64 -0.99
CA ASP A 95 -7.56 9.76 -1.94
C ASP A 95 -6.83 8.44 -2.23
N PHE A 96 -5.74 8.16 -1.51
CA PHE A 96 -4.88 6.98 -1.72
C PHE A 96 -5.69 5.67 -1.84
N ASN A 97 -6.56 5.38 -0.87
CA ASN A 97 -7.39 4.17 -0.90
C ASN A 97 -8.53 4.28 -1.92
N ALA A 98 -9.06 5.48 -2.18
CA ALA A 98 -10.11 5.67 -3.17
C ALA A 98 -9.61 5.36 -4.60
N ALA A 99 -8.39 5.75 -4.92
CA ALA A 99 -7.76 5.44 -6.19
C ALA A 99 -7.57 3.93 -6.41
N ILE A 100 -7.26 3.17 -5.34
CA ILE A 100 -7.18 1.70 -5.39
C ILE A 100 -8.56 1.09 -5.65
N LEU A 101 -9.59 1.56 -4.94
CA LEU A 101 -10.96 1.07 -5.12
C LEU A 101 -11.49 1.30 -6.54
N ALA A 102 -11.13 2.41 -7.17
CA ALA A 102 -11.51 2.71 -8.55
C ALA A 102 -10.96 1.67 -9.57
N GLN A 103 -9.96 0.88 -9.19
CA GLN A 103 -9.42 -0.21 -10.01
C GLN A 103 -10.13 -1.55 -9.80
N TYR A 104 -11.06 -1.61 -8.86
CA TYR A 104 -11.90 -2.80 -8.67
C TYR A 104 -12.85 -2.95 -9.86
N PRO A 105 -12.88 -4.09 -10.53
CA PRO A 105 -13.75 -4.28 -11.69
C PRO A 105 -15.22 -4.20 -11.27
N ALA A 106 -15.91 -3.19 -11.75
CA ALA A 106 -17.35 -3.00 -11.54
C ALA A 106 -18.16 -4.03 -12.35
N GLY A 107 -18.16 -5.26 -11.92
CA GLY A 107 -18.94 -6.31 -12.57
C GLY A 107 -18.35 -7.69 -12.39
N GLY A 108 -18.25 -8.18 -11.18
CA GLY A 108 -17.81 -9.49 -10.71
C GLY A 108 -17.96 -10.72 -11.66
N GLY A 109 -17.41 -10.66 -12.84
CA GLY A 109 -17.59 -11.68 -13.89
C GLY A 109 -16.62 -12.87 -13.83
N GLN A 110 -15.59 -12.82 -12.99
CA GLN A 110 -14.70 -13.96 -12.74
C GLN A 110 -14.67 -14.26 -11.25
N ALA A 111 -14.53 -15.53 -10.88
CA ALA A 111 -14.31 -15.93 -9.51
C ALA A 111 -13.01 -15.25 -9.00
N CYS A 112 -13.17 -14.17 -8.23
CA CYS A 112 -12.10 -13.33 -7.77
C CYS A 112 -12.15 -13.26 -6.24
N THR A 113 -11.03 -13.55 -5.58
CA THR A 113 -10.86 -13.26 -4.14
C THR A 113 -9.99 -12.03 -3.98
N VAL A 114 -10.46 -11.09 -3.16
CA VAL A 114 -9.73 -9.86 -2.83
C VAL A 114 -8.98 -10.04 -1.52
N VAL A 115 -7.70 -9.74 -1.54
CA VAL A 115 -6.87 -9.59 -0.35
C VAL A 115 -6.45 -8.13 -0.25
N ALA A 116 -6.79 -7.49 0.86
CA ALA A 116 -6.46 -6.10 1.13
C ALA A 116 -5.33 -6.04 2.17
N VAL A 117 -4.28 -5.29 1.88
CA VAL A 117 -3.24 -4.96 2.85
C VAL A 117 -3.50 -3.53 3.34
N GLY A 118 -3.65 -3.39 4.66
CA GLY A 118 -3.92 -2.12 5.32
C GLY A 118 -5.34 -1.99 5.86
N GLU A 119 -5.44 -1.77 7.17
CA GLU A 119 -6.71 -1.68 7.91
C GLU A 119 -7.65 -0.60 7.35
N LYS A 120 -7.09 0.55 6.93
CA LYS A 120 -7.91 1.64 6.37
C LYS A 120 -8.46 1.34 4.98
N LEU A 121 -7.76 0.52 4.20
CA LEU A 121 -8.30 0.01 2.95
C LEU A 121 -9.39 -1.04 3.22
N GLY A 122 -9.14 -1.98 4.16
CA GLY A 122 -10.11 -2.99 4.56
C GLY A 122 -11.44 -2.36 5.00
N ALA A 123 -11.40 -1.41 5.92
CA ALA A 123 -12.58 -0.67 6.38
C ALA A 123 -13.33 0.02 5.21
N LYS A 124 -12.58 0.58 4.25
CA LYS A 124 -13.19 1.25 3.10
C LYS A 124 -13.84 0.28 2.10
N LEU A 125 -13.31 -0.95 1.99
CA LEU A 125 -13.93 -2.03 1.21
C LEU A 125 -15.24 -2.48 1.86
N GLU A 126 -15.27 -2.60 3.18
CA GLU A 126 -16.49 -2.92 3.94
C GLU A 126 -17.58 -1.85 3.77
N GLU A 127 -17.22 -0.56 3.83
CA GLU A 127 -18.16 0.56 3.59
C GLU A 127 -18.88 0.42 2.24
N VAL A 128 -18.17 -0.02 1.20
CA VAL A 128 -18.74 -0.23 -0.14
C VAL A 128 -19.26 -1.65 -0.37
N ARG A 129 -19.36 -2.46 0.69
CA ARG A 129 -19.85 -3.85 0.70
C ARG A 129 -19.09 -4.80 -0.24
N LEU A 130 -17.80 -4.56 -0.39
CA LEU A 130 -16.91 -5.48 -1.08
C LEU A 130 -16.27 -6.43 -0.08
N SER A 131 -16.46 -7.73 -0.28
CA SER A 131 -15.83 -8.75 0.55
C SER A 131 -14.35 -8.84 0.24
N ALA A 132 -13.51 -8.64 1.26
CA ALA A 132 -12.07 -8.78 1.15
C ALA A 132 -11.50 -9.42 2.42
N GLU A 133 -10.43 -10.17 2.26
CA GLU A 133 -9.64 -10.66 3.38
C GLU A 133 -8.58 -9.61 3.70
N THR A 134 -8.67 -9.00 4.88
CA THR A 134 -7.76 -7.92 5.27
C THR A 134 -6.55 -8.47 6.02
N VAL A 135 -5.37 -8.03 5.62
CA VAL A 135 -4.08 -8.24 6.31
C VAL A 135 -3.60 -6.89 6.81
N ALA A 136 -3.18 -6.82 8.07
CA ALA A 136 -2.63 -5.60 8.64
C ALA A 136 -1.41 -5.14 7.85
N GLY A 137 -1.35 -3.86 7.52
CA GLY A 137 -0.23 -3.24 6.84
C GLY A 137 0.91 -2.88 7.80
N PRO A 138 2.13 -2.62 7.29
CA PRO A 138 3.24 -2.19 8.13
C PRO A 138 3.00 -0.76 8.62
N THR A 139 3.34 -0.49 9.88
CA THR A 139 3.32 0.86 10.46
C THR A 139 4.69 1.52 10.44
N THR A 140 5.74 0.71 10.41
CA THR A 140 7.15 1.10 10.32
C THR A 140 7.87 0.24 9.26
N VAL A 141 9.12 0.59 8.94
CA VAL A 141 9.94 -0.21 8.01
C VAL A 141 10.27 -1.58 8.60
N GLU A 142 10.41 -1.66 9.89
CA GLU A 142 10.71 -2.88 10.64
C GLU A 142 9.57 -3.92 10.55
N ASP A 143 8.33 -3.48 10.40
CA ASP A 143 7.15 -4.37 10.29
C ASP A 143 6.98 -4.98 8.89
N VAL A 144 7.68 -4.45 7.88
CA VAL A 144 7.52 -4.88 6.48
C VAL A 144 7.77 -6.38 6.27
N PRO A 145 8.83 -7.00 6.85
CA PRO A 145 9.07 -8.43 6.68
C PRO A 145 7.90 -9.28 7.20
N ASP A 146 7.37 -8.97 8.38
CA ASP A 146 6.28 -9.73 9.00
C ASP A 146 4.98 -9.58 8.19
N THR A 147 4.68 -8.37 7.72
CA THR A 147 3.55 -8.15 6.81
C THR A 147 3.71 -8.94 5.50
N LEU A 148 4.91 -8.99 4.93
CA LEU A 148 5.15 -9.77 3.71
C LEU A 148 4.95 -11.26 3.93
N VAL A 149 5.39 -11.80 5.07
CA VAL A 149 5.15 -13.21 5.44
C VAL A 149 3.65 -13.48 5.54
N ALA A 150 2.90 -12.64 6.26
CA ALA A 150 1.45 -12.78 6.40
C ALA A 150 0.72 -12.74 5.05
N VAL A 151 1.12 -11.84 4.15
CA VAL A 151 0.56 -11.75 2.78
C VAL A 151 0.88 -13.02 1.99
N VAL A 152 2.13 -13.49 2.00
CA VAL A 152 2.54 -14.70 1.27
C VAL A 152 1.79 -15.92 1.78
N ASP A 153 1.67 -16.10 3.09
CA ASP A 153 0.93 -17.20 3.72
C ASP A 153 -0.53 -17.18 3.29
N ARG A 154 -1.13 -15.99 3.24
CA ARG A 154 -2.52 -15.83 2.79
C ARG A 154 -2.70 -16.20 1.32
N LEU A 155 -1.83 -15.68 0.45
CA LEU A 155 -1.84 -16.01 -0.98
C LEU A 155 -1.60 -17.50 -1.21
N HIS A 156 -0.71 -18.13 -0.43
CA HIS A 156 -0.44 -19.55 -0.50
C HIS A 156 -1.67 -20.38 -0.10
N ALA A 157 -2.34 -20.02 1.00
CA ALA A 157 -3.56 -20.68 1.44
C ALA A 157 -4.69 -20.60 0.40
N LEU A 158 -4.85 -19.45 -0.27
CA LEU A 158 -5.83 -19.27 -1.34
C LEU A 158 -5.45 -20.11 -2.58
N ASN A 159 -4.17 -20.13 -2.94
CA ASN A 159 -3.70 -20.93 -4.06
C ASN A 159 -3.90 -22.44 -3.83
N LEU A 160 -3.74 -22.91 -2.60
CA LEU A 160 -4.04 -24.30 -2.24
C LEU A 160 -5.53 -24.65 -2.31
N ARG A 161 -6.42 -23.69 -1.98
CA ARG A 161 -7.88 -23.89 -2.02
C ARG A 161 -8.44 -23.92 -3.44
N HIS A 162 -7.94 -23.05 -4.31
CA HIS A 162 -8.51 -22.81 -5.64
C HIS A 162 -7.67 -23.38 -6.78
N GLY A 163 -6.53 -24.01 -6.48
CA GLY A 163 -5.56 -24.43 -7.48
C GLY A 163 -4.72 -23.24 -7.99
N ALA A 164 -4.07 -23.41 -9.13
CA ALA A 164 -3.25 -22.34 -9.71
C ALA A 164 -4.09 -21.08 -9.98
N ALA A 165 -3.85 -20.00 -9.19
CA ALA A 165 -4.56 -18.75 -9.29
C ALA A 165 -3.74 -17.69 -10.04
N GLN A 166 -4.40 -16.83 -10.80
CA GLN A 166 -3.76 -15.65 -11.39
C GLN A 166 -3.67 -14.56 -10.33
N LEU A 167 -2.47 -14.08 -10.00
CA LEU A 167 -2.27 -12.99 -9.07
C LEU A 167 -2.20 -11.65 -9.80
N THR A 168 -3.08 -10.71 -9.42
CA THR A 168 -3.02 -9.31 -9.81
C THR A 168 -2.77 -8.45 -8.59
N ILE A 169 -1.76 -7.58 -8.64
CA ILE A 169 -1.39 -6.66 -7.56
C ILE A 169 -1.70 -5.24 -7.99
N VAL A 170 -2.45 -4.52 -7.16
CA VAL A 170 -2.71 -3.07 -7.33
C VAL A 170 -2.04 -2.33 -6.18
N HIS A 171 -1.13 -1.43 -6.50
CA HIS A 171 -0.37 -0.69 -5.50
C HIS A 171 0.00 0.70 -6.03
N HIS A 172 0.32 1.60 -5.12
CA HIS A 172 0.94 2.87 -5.47
C HIS A 172 2.45 2.71 -5.62
N GLN A 173 3.01 3.39 -6.60
CA GLN A 173 4.46 3.47 -6.82
C GLN A 173 4.89 4.93 -6.84
N TYR A 174 5.93 5.26 -6.08
CA TYR A 174 6.61 6.55 -6.15
C TYR A 174 7.72 6.47 -7.21
N ASP A 175 7.72 7.42 -8.16
CA ASP A 175 8.69 7.45 -9.26
C ASP A 175 9.72 8.61 -9.15
N GLY A 176 9.75 9.30 -8.00
CA GLY A 176 10.60 10.46 -7.76
C GLY A 176 9.90 11.80 -8.05
N HIS A 177 8.86 11.82 -8.85
CA HIS A 177 8.08 13.01 -9.21
C HIS A 177 6.69 12.99 -8.60
N GLY A 178 6.13 11.80 -8.36
CA GLY A 178 4.80 11.66 -7.80
C GLY A 178 4.44 10.22 -7.46
N ILE A 179 3.20 10.05 -7.00
CA ILE A 179 2.63 8.75 -6.68
C ILE A 179 1.73 8.34 -7.85
N THR A 180 2.00 7.20 -8.43
CA THR A 180 1.22 6.63 -9.53
C THR A 180 0.64 5.28 -9.13
N LEU A 181 -0.63 5.01 -9.51
CA LEU A 181 -1.23 3.72 -9.30
C LEU A 181 -0.74 2.73 -10.35
N ARG A 182 -0.35 1.54 -9.91
CA ARG A 182 0.16 0.47 -10.76
C ARG A 182 -0.65 -0.81 -10.57
N ARG A 183 -0.93 -1.47 -11.68
CA ARG A 183 -1.48 -2.83 -11.72
C ARG A 183 -0.44 -3.76 -12.32
N ARG A 184 -0.09 -4.82 -11.61
CA ARG A 184 0.93 -5.78 -12.02
C ARG A 184 0.40 -7.21 -11.90
N GLN A 185 0.79 -8.04 -12.85
CA GLN A 185 0.55 -9.49 -12.85
C GLN A 185 1.92 -10.18 -12.86
N PRO A 186 2.51 -10.46 -11.68
CA PRO A 186 3.90 -10.90 -11.57
C PRO A 186 4.14 -12.24 -12.27
N PHE A 187 3.13 -13.12 -12.35
CA PHE A 187 3.24 -14.46 -12.95
C PHE A 187 2.69 -14.53 -14.39
N ARG A 188 2.16 -13.43 -14.92
CA ARG A 188 1.75 -13.37 -16.32
C ARG A 188 3.01 -13.29 -17.19
N ARG A 189 3.15 -14.22 -18.14
CA ARG A 189 4.24 -14.39 -19.10
C ARG A 189 5.13 -13.14 -19.28
N ARG A 190 6.19 -13.02 -18.51
CA ARG A 190 7.35 -12.26 -18.98
C ARG A 190 8.00 -13.14 -20.06
N ARG A 191 8.07 -12.69 -21.31
CA ARG A 191 9.06 -13.16 -22.24
C ARG A 191 10.40 -12.70 -21.64
N TRP A 192 11.07 -13.61 -20.91
CA TRP A 192 12.47 -13.35 -20.58
C TRP A 192 13.19 -13.16 -21.90
N PRO A 193 13.90 -12.04 -22.13
CA PRO A 193 14.73 -11.88 -23.30
C PRO A 193 15.81 -12.95 -23.23
N LEU A 194 15.67 -14.01 -24.04
CA LEU A 194 16.75 -14.95 -24.24
C LEU A 194 17.95 -14.13 -24.72
N LYS A 195 18.99 -14.02 -23.87
CA LYS A 195 20.27 -13.45 -24.31
C LYS A 195 20.69 -14.25 -25.55
N LYS A 196 20.69 -13.59 -26.73
CA LYS A 196 21.30 -14.16 -27.93
C LYS A 196 22.71 -14.58 -27.56
N ARG A 197 23.02 -15.89 -27.64
CA ARG A 197 24.39 -16.37 -27.55
C ARG A 197 25.21 -15.56 -28.52
N ARG A 198 26.24 -14.88 -28.03
CA ARG A 198 27.29 -14.38 -28.93
C ARG A 198 27.93 -15.64 -29.53
N PRO A 199 28.03 -15.77 -30.86
CA PRO A 199 28.83 -16.84 -31.44
C PRO A 199 30.25 -16.62 -31.00
N THR A 200 30.88 -17.70 -30.50
CA THR A 200 32.32 -17.80 -30.24
C THR A 200 33.06 -17.75 -31.54
#